data_06231214dbf5ff0dafd92f8753b3dccd
#
_entry.id   06231214dbf5ff0dafd92f8753b3dccd
#
_cell.length_a   1.000
_cell.length_b   1.000
_cell.length_c   1.000
_cell.angle_alpha   90.00
_cell.angle_beta   90.00
_cell.angle_gamma   90.00
#
_symmetry.space_group_name_H-M   'P 1'
#
loop_
_entity.id
_entity.type
_entity.pdbx_description
1 polymer ?
#
loop_
_entity_poly.entity_id
_entity_poly.type
_entity_poly.pdbx_seq_one_letter_code
_entity_poly.pdbx_strand_id
1 'polypeptide(L)'
;DKELKPKITLSQSPNLELSYDKNLSIAQNSFTDLIVKTKALSLGKGDINITIDDKTTNLNFEILEPSSLNTEIKSGILKGKKEFMFSKLDKVKVQISSNLQTLFIDEMDKLINYPYGCSEQKSSQLLALMFLNPANKAGKTDRENFINLGIRDLLSLQNENGDFGYWRANSNVDEFSSIYATHALLLLKENGFEVPQISINKALKSLKEKGINSNLSSIYALYILSQDSKNNLDEKINLLLDNKFYKDDLLKLFLTAAILKNAGLNKELESIKEQIKAFEIDKVQNKELNFASKIRDLSFSLYLNLRYFKDDELSQKLLNEIVLLTNSIKSTQDRAFVLLAINEFEKRQDKDKSLKIKVKNGDDLYMFSQNANLNIDLKDRNLTIKSSNKAYYSLISYDYKPKPIKNSLEMKSLNIKREFV
;
A
#
# COMPACT_ATOMS: atom_id res chain seq x y z
N ASP A 1 2.62 14.54 45.67
CA ASP A 1 3.33 13.69 44.68
C ASP A 1 3.03 12.22 44.98
N LYS A 2 1.97 11.69 44.34
CA LYS A 2 1.62 10.26 44.55
C LYS A 2 2.06 9.46 43.35
N GLU A 3 3.10 8.67 43.57
CA GLU A 3 3.50 7.62 42.65
C GLU A 3 2.40 6.51 42.65
N LEU A 4 1.96 6.10 41.46
CA LEU A 4 0.99 5.02 41.28
C LEU A 4 1.73 3.68 41.20
N LYS A 5 1.30 2.69 41.96
CA LYS A 5 1.84 1.31 41.91
C LYS A 5 0.70 0.36 41.56
N PRO A 6 0.42 0.15 40.29
CA PRO A 6 -0.67 -0.70 39.85
C PRO A 6 -0.40 -2.16 40.23
N LYS A 7 -1.44 -2.88 40.60
CA LYS A 7 -1.35 -4.35 40.85
C LYS A 7 -1.40 -5.04 39.49
N ILE A 8 -0.29 -5.70 39.11
CA ILE A 8 -0.17 -6.40 37.83
C ILE A 8 -0.18 -7.90 38.06
N THR A 9 -1.06 -8.60 37.36
CA THR A 9 -1.13 -10.06 37.37
C THR A 9 -1.17 -10.57 35.93
N LEU A 10 -0.31 -11.54 35.61
CA LEU A 10 -0.32 -12.23 34.33
C LEU A 10 -0.65 -13.70 34.52
N SER A 11 -1.47 -14.23 33.63
CA SER A 11 -1.65 -15.67 33.46
C SER A 11 -1.46 -16.03 31.96
N GLN A 12 -1.01 -17.26 31.72
CA GLN A 12 -0.68 -17.71 30.35
C GLN A 12 -1.10 -19.17 30.16
N SER A 13 -1.19 -19.56 28.88
CA SER A 13 -1.35 -20.96 28.48
C SER A 13 -0.11 -21.80 28.86
N PRO A 14 -0.27 -23.12 29.03
CA PRO A 14 0.82 -24.03 29.50
C PRO A 14 2.03 -24.10 28.59
N ASN A 15 1.88 -23.72 27.32
CA ASN A 15 2.93 -23.72 26.28
C ASN A 15 3.77 -22.44 26.26
N LEU A 16 3.60 -21.58 27.27
CA LEU A 16 4.36 -20.32 27.42
C LEU A 16 4.98 -20.24 28.81
N GLU A 17 6.14 -19.60 28.87
CA GLU A 17 6.77 -19.11 30.10
C GLU A 17 6.87 -17.59 29.99
N LEU A 18 6.45 -16.88 31.07
CA LEU A 18 6.49 -15.42 31.17
C LEU A 18 7.41 -14.95 32.25
N SER A 19 8.10 -13.83 31.98
CA SER A 19 8.78 -13.07 33.04
C SER A 19 8.56 -11.57 32.82
N TYR A 20 8.28 -10.87 33.92
CA TYR A 20 8.02 -9.43 33.91
C TYR A 20 8.37 -8.82 35.26
N ASP A 21 8.56 -7.51 35.32
CA ASP A 21 8.75 -6.78 36.58
C ASP A 21 7.38 -6.53 37.22
N LYS A 22 7.21 -7.04 38.46
CA LYS A 22 5.99 -6.88 39.25
C LYS A 22 5.92 -5.55 40.01
N ASN A 23 7.05 -4.83 40.11
CA ASN A 23 7.17 -3.62 40.93
C ASN A 23 7.19 -2.36 40.05
N LEU A 24 6.27 -2.26 39.11
CA LEU A 24 6.17 -1.13 38.20
C LEU A 24 5.60 0.08 38.97
N SER A 25 6.23 1.23 38.82
CA SER A 25 5.74 2.50 39.34
C SER A 25 5.57 3.52 38.26
N ILE A 26 4.55 4.38 38.38
CA ILE A 26 4.20 5.41 37.41
C ILE A 26 4.20 6.74 38.13
N ALA A 27 5.06 7.66 37.73
CA ALA A 27 5.07 9.03 38.27
C ALA A 27 3.81 9.80 37.82
N GLN A 28 3.45 10.84 38.56
CA GLN A 28 2.28 11.66 38.27
C GLN A 28 2.37 12.26 36.86
N ASN A 29 1.28 12.18 36.07
CA ASN A 29 1.19 12.66 34.69
C ASN A 29 2.22 12.03 33.74
N SER A 30 2.67 10.80 34.01
CA SER A 30 3.57 10.06 33.15
C SER A 30 2.99 8.70 32.73
N PHE A 31 3.70 7.98 31.89
CA PHE A 31 3.41 6.60 31.50
C PHE A 31 4.67 5.77 31.68
N THR A 32 4.48 4.44 31.73
CA THR A 32 5.58 3.49 31.77
C THR A 32 5.19 2.24 30.99
N ASP A 33 6.17 1.54 30.45
CA ASP A 33 5.95 0.32 29.68
C ASP A 33 6.06 -0.92 30.57
N LEU A 34 5.07 -1.81 30.50
CA LEU A 34 5.18 -3.15 31.03
C LEU A 34 5.85 -4.06 30.01
N ILE A 35 7.11 -4.40 30.25
CA ILE A 35 7.84 -5.34 29.39
C ILE A 35 7.62 -6.76 29.89
N VAL A 36 6.93 -7.57 29.07
CA VAL A 36 6.72 -9.00 29.33
C VAL A 36 7.61 -9.81 28.38
N LYS A 37 8.59 -10.50 28.93
CA LYS A 37 9.41 -11.45 28.17
C LYS A 37 8.67 -12.77 28.09
N THR A 38 8.56 -13.32 26.89
CA THR A 38 7.86 -14.58 26.62
C THR A 38 8.82 -15.60 26.05
N LYS A 39 8.68 -16.86 26.46
CA LYS A 39 9.39 -18.01 25.91
C LYS A 39 8.38 -19.08 25.54
N ALA A 40 8.40 -19.51 24.29
CA ALA A 40 7.59 -20.61 23.82
C ALA A 40 8.18 -21.95 24.33
N LEU A 41 7.35 -22.78 24.94
CA LEU A 41 7.69 -24.11 25.45
C LEU A 41 7.24 -25.21 24.49
N SER A 42 6.11 -24.99 23.78
CA SER A 42 5.60 -25.89 22.74
C SER A 42 4.75 -25.12 21.73
N LEU A 43 4.55 -25.73 20.55
CA LEU A 43 3.73 -25.16 19.47
C LEU A 43 2.24 -25.21 19.79
N GLY A 44 1.45 -24.35 19.14
CA GLY A 44 0.00 -24.32 19.25
C GLY A 44 -0.56 -22.96 19.64
N LYS A 45 -1.83 -22.94 20.07
CA LYS A 45 -2.47 -21.69 20.50
C LYS A 45 -1.89 -21.26 21.84
N GLY A 46 -1.44 -20.01 21.90
CA GLY A 46 -1.00 -19.35 23.11
C GLY A 46 -1.94 -18.22 23.50
N ASP A 47 -2.13 -18.03 24.79
CA ASP A 47 -2.85 -16.88 25.34
C ASP A 47 -2.10 -16.28 26.53
N ILE A 48 -2.22 -14.98 26.68
CA ILE A 48 -1.72 -14.23 27.83
C ILE A 48 -2.85 -13.31 28.29
N ASN A 49 -3.23 -13.45 29.56
CA ASN A 49 -4.14 -12.52 30.22
C ASN A 49 -3.33 -11.56 31.08
N ILE A 50 -3.48 -10.28 30.82
CA ILE A 50 -2.84 -9.21 31.56
C ILE A 50 -3.91 -8.48 32.34
N THR A 51 -3.84 -8.56 33.68
CA THR A 51 -4.73 -7.82 34.57
C THR A 51 -3.96 -6.72 35.27
N ILE A 52 -4.41 -5.50 35.12
CA ILE A 52 -3.89 -4.31 35.78
C ILE A 52 -5.03 -3.75 36.63
N ASP A 53 -4.87 -3.82 37.94
CA ASP A 53 -5.90 -3.54 38.94
C ASP A 53 -7.16 -4.39 38.70
N ASP A 54 -8.21 -3.82 38.14
CA ASP A 54 -9.51 -4.44 37.83
C ASP A 54 -9.74 -4.67 36.31
N LYS A 55 -8.80 -4.25 35.43
CA LYS A 55 -8.93 -4.36 34.00
C LYS A 55 -8.09 -5.50 33.43
N THR A 56 -8.74 -6.40 32.69
CA THR A 56 -8.08 -7.53 32.04
C THR A 56 -8.07 -7.36 30.53
N THR A 57 -6.91 -7.57 29.93
CA THR A 57 -6.72 -7.67 28.49
C THR A 57 -6.23 -9.07 28.15
N ASN A 58 -6.82 -9.70 27.13
CA ASN A 58 -6.43 -11.00 26.61
C ASN A 58 -5.70 -10.85 25.28
N LEU A 59 -4.54 -11.50 25.17
CA LEU A 59 -3.74 -11.58 23.92
C LEU A 59 -3.74 -13.04 23.47
N ASN A 60 -4.35 -13.30 22.31
CA ASN A 60 -4.37 -14.62 21.67
C ASN A 60 -3.44 -14.62 20.45
N PHE A 61 -2.61 -15.63 20.32
CA PHE A 61 -1.68 -15.80 19.21
C PHE A 61 -1.38 -17.28 18.96
N GLU A 62 -0.73 -17.58 17.85
CA GLU A 62 -0.32 -18.93 17.51
C GLU A 62 1.22 -19.03 17.61
N ILE A 63 1.70 -20.05 18.33
CA ILE A 63 3.12 -20.37 18.45
C ILE A 63 3.45 -21.35 17.35
N LEU A 64 4.23 -20.88 16.38
CA LEU A 64 4.63 -21.65 15.21
C LEU A 64 6.13 -21.97 15.27
N GLU A 65 6.54 -23.04 14.59
CA GLU A 65 7.96 -23.26 14.36
C GLU A 65 8.56 -22.13 13.54
N PRO A 66 9.79 -21.67 13.86
CA PRO A 66 10.52 -20.76 13.01
C PRO A 66 10.69 -21.40 11.62
N SER A 67 9.95 -20.94 10.66
CA SER A 67 10.00 -21.48 9.28
C SER A 67 10.14 -20.35 8.28
N SER A 68 10.93 -20.59 7.24
CA SER A 68 10.90 -19.74 6.06
C SER A 68 9.76 -20.22 5.15
N LEU A 69 8.72 -19.41 5.00
CA LEU A 69 7.70 -19.61 3.97
C LEU A 69 8.34 -19.35 2.60
N ASN A 70 8.57 -20.40 1.83
CA ASN A 70 8.85 -20.25 0.41
C ASN A 70 7.50 -20.10 -0.31
N THR A 71 7.24 -18.93 -0.85
CA THR A 71 6.06 -18.68 -1.68
C THR A 71 6.46 -18.63 -3.15
N GLU A 72 5.78 -19.40 -3.99
CA GLU A 72 5.83 -19.22 -5.44
C GLU A 72 4.54 -18.53 -5.89
N ILE A 73 4.65 -17.34 -6.51
CA ILE A 73 3.50 -16.58 -6.91
C ILE A 73 3.51 -16.40 -8.42
N LYS A 74 2.36 -16.64 -9.03
CA LYS A 74 2.11 -16.41 -10.46
C LYS A 74 0.88 -15.53 -10.60
N SER A 75 1.02 -14.37 -11.22
CA SER A 75 -0.07 -13.45 -11.47
C SER A 75 -0.08 -13.01 -12.94
N GLY A 76 -1.19 -12.47 -13.39
CA GLY A 76 -1.28 -11.97 -14.76
C GLY A 76 -2.70 -11.94 -15.33
N ILE A 77 -2.74 -11.84 -16.65
CA ILE A 77 -3.99 -11.83 -17.42
C ILE A 77 -4.22 -13.21 -18.01
N LEU A 78 -5.44 -13.70 -17.84
CA LEU A 78 -5.93 -14.95 -18.40
C LEU A 78 -6.84 -14.65 -19.60
N LYS A 79 -6.51 -15.23 -20.74
CA LYS A 79 -7.37 -15.24 -21.94
C LYS A 79 -7.50 -16.70 -22.40
N GLY A 80 -8.71 -17.27 -22.27
CA GLY A 80 -8.94 -18.66 -22.64
C GLY A 80 -8.31 -19.67 -21.65
N LYS A 81 -7.51 -20.64 -22.14
CA LYS A 81 -6.87 -21.69 -21.35
C LYS A 81 -5.41 -21.35 -21.08
N LYS A 82 -4.96 -21.55 -19.83
CA LYS A 82 -3.55 -21.45 -19.43
C LYS A 82 -3.19 -22.55 -18.45
N GLU A 83 -1.98 -23.07 -18.57
CA GLU A 83 -1.42 -24.10 -17.69
C GLU A 83 -0.29 -23.50 -16.85
N PHE A 84 -0.26 -23.88 -15.58
CA PHE A 84 0.70 -23.40 -14.60
C PHE A 84 1.38 -24.60 -13.96
N MET A 85 2.70 -24.62 -13.97
CA MET A 85 3.49 -25.64 -13.29
C MET A 85 4.04 -25.04 -11.99
N PHE A 86 3.89 -25.75 -10.87
CA PHE A 86 4.47 -25.37 -9.59
C PHE A 86 5.69 -26.25 -9.28
N SER A 87 6.67 -25.66 -8.60
CA SER A 87 7.91 -26.33 -8.24
C SER A 87 7.69 -27.52 -7.30
N LYS A 88 6.63 -27.43 -6.47
CA LYS A 88 6.26 -28.44 -5.47
C LYS A 88 4.76 -28.73 -5.46
N LEU A 89 4.39 -29.82 -4.77
CA LEU A 89 2.99 -30.18 -4.51
C LEU A 89 2.58 -29.60 -3.15
N ASP A 90 2.08 -28.37 -3.17
CA ASP A 90 1.71 -27.62 -1.98
C ASP A 90 0.29 -27.06 -2.10
N LYS A 91 -0.15 -26.33 -1.07
CA LYS A 91 -1.40 -25.58 -1.14
C LYS A 91 -1.24 -24.37 -2.05
N VAL A 92 -2.20 -24.17 -2.94
CA VAL A 92 -2.25 -23.00 -3.81
C VAL A 92 -3.53 -22.23 -3.55
N LYS A 93 -3.38 -20.97 -3.14
CA LYS A 93 -4.49 -20.01 -3.15
C LYS A 93 -4.70 -19.54 -4.58
N VAL A 94 -5.88 -19.78 -5.13
CA VAL A 94 -6.28 -19.42 -6.49
C VAL A 94 -7.28 -18.27 -6.40
N GLN A 95 -6.93 -17.13 -6.96
CA GLN A 95 -7.83 -15.98 -7.11
C GLN A 95 -7.93 -15.63 -8.59
N ILE A 96 -9.16 -15.60 -9.11
CA ILE A 96 -9.44 -15.27 -10.52
C ILE A 96 -10.68 -14.39 -10.54
N SER A 97 -10.60 -13.27 -11.25
CA SER A 97 -11.70 -12.30 -11.31
C SER A 97 -11.72 -11.55 -12.64
N SER A 98 -12.91 -11.14 -13.08
CA SER A 98 -13.05 -10.12 -14.13
C SER A 98 -12.73 -8.72 -13.60
N ASN A 99 -12.81 -8.51 -12.28
CA ASN A 99 -12.49 -7.27 -11.60
C ASN A 99 -11.08 -7.34 -11.00
N LEU A 100 -10.23 -6.44 -11.42
CA LEU A 100 -8.83 -6.40 -10.99
C LEU A 100 -8.70 -6.08 -9.49
N GLN A 101 -9.58 -5.28 -8.91
CA GLN A 101 -9.57 -4.97 -7.47
C GLN A 101 -9.61 -6.22 -6.60
N THR A 102 -10.28 -7.28 -7.07
CA THR A 102 -10.39 -8.54 -6.31
C THR A 102 -9.02 -9.16 -6.02
N LEU A 103 -8.03 -8.98 -6.90
CA LEU A 103 -6.66 -9.50 -6.70
C LEU A 103 -5.90 -8.75 -5.59
N PHE A 104 -6.34 -7.55 -5.24
CA PHE A 104 -5.66 -6.66 -4.29
C PHE A 104 -6.43 -6.49 -2.96
N ILE A 105 -7.50 -7.29 -2.74
CA ILE A 105 -8.27 -7.21 -1.49
C ILE A 105 -7.40 -7.44 -0.26
N ASP A 106 -6.52 -8.44 -0.30
CA ASP A 106 -5.63 -8.74 0.83
C ASP A 106 -4.64 -7.59 1.09
N GLU A 107 -4.16 -6.93 0.04
CA GLU A 107 -3.27 -5.77 0.18
C GLU A 107 -4.01 -4.54 0.71
N MET A 108 -5.28 -4.40 0.36
CA MET A 108 -6.18 -3.38 0.88
C MET A 108 -6.46 -3.60 2.38
N ASP A 109 -6.79 -4.83 2.78
CA ASP A 109 -7.01 -5.19 4.19
C ASP A 109 -5.74 -4.93 5.04
N LYS A 110 -4.54 -5.26 4.54
CA LYS A 110 -3.27 -4.97 5.20
C LYS A 110 -3.03 -3.47 5.37
N LEU A 111 -3.40 -2.65 4.38
CA LEU A 111 -3.22 -1.21 4.44
C LEU A 111 -4.19 -0.55 5.42
N ILE A 112 -5.46 -0.95 5.40
CA ILE A 112 -6.49 -0.40 6.30
C ILE A 112 -6.18 -0.73 7.76
N ASN A 113 -5.72 -1.95 8.03
CA ASN A 113 -5.41 -2.41 9.38
C ASN A 113 -3.95 -2.13 9.79
N TYR A 114 -3.23 -1.29 9.05
CA TYR A 114 -1.84 -0.96 9.37
C TYR A 114 -1.78 -0.14 10.68
N PRO A 115 -1.05 -0.61 11.71
CA PRO A 115 -1.19 -0.08 13.07
C PRO A 115 -0.46 1.26 13.29
N TYR A 116 0.42 1.65 12.38
CA TYR A 116 1.25 2.86 12.54
C TYR A 116 0.61 4.05 11.83
N GLY A 117 0.89 5.27 12.32
CA GLY A 117 0.12 6.45 11.97
C GLY A 117 0.93 7.68 11.57
N CYS A 118 2.07 7.56 10.88
CA CYS A 118 2.73 8.75 10.31
C CYS A 118 1.88 9.37 9.18
N SER A 119 2.18 10.60 8.79
CA SER A 119 1.43 11.33 7.76
C SER A 119 1.34 10.58 6.43
N GLU A 120 2.41 9.90 6.02
CA GLU A 120 2.43 9.05 4.83
C GLU A 120 1.45 7.87 4.98
N GLN A 121 1.53 7.15 6.09
CA GLN A 121 0.72 5.95 6.34
C GLN A 121 -0.76 6.29 6.47
N LYS A 122 -1.11 7.36 7.17
CA LYS A 122 -2.50 7.87 7.26
C LYS A 122 -3.03 8.27 5.89
N SER A 123 -2.24 8.94 5.06
CA SER A 123 -2.60 9.28 3.68
C SER A 123 -2.87 8.03 2.85
N SER A 124 -2.01 7.02 2.94
CA SER A 124 -2.17 5.75 2.24
C SER A 124 -3.42 4.99 2.69
N GLN A 125 -3.71 4.94 4.00
CA GLN A 125 -4.93 4.32 4.53
C GLN A 125 -6.20 5.01 4.04
N LEU A 126 -6.21 6.36 4.03
CA LEU A 126 -7.34 7.14 3.55
C LEU A 126 -7.62 6.89 2.08
N LEU A 127 -6.58 6.81 1.23
CA LEU A 127 -6.75 6.47 -0.18
C LEU A 127 -7.32 5.06 -0.36
N ALA A 128 -6.87 4.08 0.42
CA ALA A 128 -7.44 2.73 0.36
C ALA A 128 -8.92 2.70 0.77
N LEU A 129 -9.27 3.35 1.87
CA LEU A 129 -10.65 3.47 2.35
C LEU A 129 -11.56 4.16 1.32
N MET A 130 -11.05 5.15 0.59
CA MET A 130 -11.78 5.86 -0.45
C MET A 130 -12.21 4.92 -1.60
N PHE A 131 -11.42 3.89 -1.90
CA PHE A 131 -11.67 2.96 -3.02
C PHE A 131 -12.38 1.66 -2.61
N LEU A 132 -12.63 1.43 -1.32
CA LEU A 132 -13.40 0.28 -0.88
C LEU A 132 -14.81 0.30 -1.46
N ASN A 133 -15.17 -0.78 -2.14
CA ASN A 133 -16.56 -0.98 -2.52
C ASN A 133 -17.39 -1.27 -1.25
N PRO A 134 -18.46 -0.52 -0.96
CA PRO A 134 -19.32 -0.74 0.22
C PRO A 134 -19.88 -2.17 0.35
N ALA A 135 -19.95 -2.93 -0.74
CA ALA A 135 -20.43 -4.32 -0.74
C ALA A 135 -19.45 -5.31 -0.07
N ASN A 136 -18.21 -4.91 0.25
CA ASN A 136 -17.15 -5.85 0.58
C ASN A 136 -16.75 -5.94 2.05
N LYS A 137 -17.45 -5.51 3.06
CA LYS A 137 -17.21 -5.84 4.50
C LYS A 137 -17.59 -4.75 5.52
N ALA A 138 -17.50 -3.45 5.19
CA ALA A 138 -17.98 -2.39 6.07
C ALA A 138 -19.22 -1.75 5.44
N GLY A 139 -20.25 -1.48 6.23
CA GLY A 139 -21.39 -0.71 5.78
C GLY A 139 -20.94 0.67 5.28
N LYS A 140 -21.71 1.28 4.36
CA LYS A 140 -21.38 2.60 3.81
C LYS A 140 -21.11 3.63 4.91
N THR A 141 -21.94 3.62 5.96
CA THR A 141 -21.85 4.53 7.11
C THR A 141 -20.55 4.32 7.90
N ASP A 142 -20.13 3.06 8.10
CA ASP A 142 -18.88 2.77 8.82
C ASP A 142 -17.67 3.28 8.04
N ARG A 143 -17.63 3.09 6.72
CA ARG A 143 -16.57 3.58 5.86
C ARG A 143 -16.45 5.11 5.90
N GLU A 144 -17.56 5.83 5.79
CA GLU A 144 -17.57 7.29 5.87
C GLU A 144 -17.05 7.78 7.23
N ASN A 145 -17.46 7.12 8.31
CA ASN A 145 -16.96 7.44 9.66
C ASN A 145 -15.45 7.22 9.77
N PHE A 146 -14.91 6.10 9.28
CA PHE A 146 -13.47 5.83 9.28
C PHE A 146 -12.69 6.86 8.45
N ILE A 147 -13.21 7.27 7.29
CA ILE A 147 -12.57 8.31 6.47
C ILE A 147 -12.58 9.65 7.20
N ASN A 148 -13.71 10.05 7.78
CA ASN A 148 -13.82 11.31 8.51
C ASN A 148 -12.91 11.36 9.75
N LEU A 149 -12.78 10.25 10.46
CA LEU A 149 -11.81 10.11 11.56
C LEU A 149 -10.38 10.21 11.03
N GLY A 150 -10.05 9.51 9.98
CA GLY A 150 -8.72 9.52 9.37
C GLY A 150 -8.34 10.91 8.82
N ILE A 151 -9.29 11.66 8.24
CA ILE A 151 -9.07 13.05 7.82
C ILE A 151 -8.70 13.93 9.03
N ARG A 152 -9.43 13.83 10.13
CA ARG A 152 -9.12 14.58 11.37
C ARG A 152 -7.75 14.21 11.92
N ASP A 153 -7.42 12.94 11.91
CA ASP A 153 -6.12 12.44 12.33
C ASP A 153 -4.98 12.95 11.45
N LEU A 154 -5.17 12.95 10.13
CA LEU A 154 -4.16 13.49 9.20
C LEU A 154 -4.01 15.01 9.41
N LEU A 155 -5.11 15.75 9.56
CA LEU A 155 -5.08 17.19 9.80
C LEU A 155 -4.43 17.56 11.14
N SER A 156 -4.47 16.68 12.14
CA SER A 156 -3.76 16.90 13.42
C SER A 156 -2.24 16.94 13.26
N LEU A 157 -1.72 16.43 12.13
CA LEU A 157 -0.30 16.47 11.78
C LEU A 157 0.09 17.73 10.98
N GLN A 158 -0.88 18.56 10.57
CA GLN A 158 -0.60 19.78 9.83
C GLN A 158 -0.07 20.87 10.76
N ASN A 159 1.09 21.45 10.43
CA ASN A 159 1.67 22.57 11.17
C ASN A 159 1.11 23.93 10.71
N GLU A 160 1.55 25.01 11.36
CA GLU A 160 1.08 26.37 11.07
C GLU A 160 1.44 26.83 9.65
N ASN A 161 2.55 26.34 9.09
CA ASN A 161 3.01 26.67 7.74
C ASN A 161 2.23 25.90 6.65
N GLY A 162 1.45 24.90 7.03
CA GLY A 162 0.66 24.08 6.13
C GLY A 162 1.31 22.76 5.73
N ASP A 163 2.56 22.52 6.11
CA ASP A 163 3.22 21.24 5.92
C ASP A 163 2.71 20.19 6.93
N PHE A 164 2.92 18.92 6.62
CA PHE A 164 2.56 17.81 7.51
C PHE A 164 3.82 17.25 8.18
N GLY A 165 3.84 17.28 9.50
CA GLY A 165 4.86 16.62 10.28
C GLY A 165 4.75 15.11 10.15
N TYR A 166 5.87 14.40 10.34
CA TYR A 166 5.88 12.95 10.14
C TYR A 166 5.02 12.22 11.18
N TRP A 167 5.23 12.50 12.48
CA TRP A 167 4.49 11.89 13.60
C TRP A 167 3.62 12.89 14.38
N ARG A 168 3.97 14.19 14.37
CA ARG A 168 3.27 15.29 15.04
C ARG A 168 3.37 16.54 14.18
N ALA A 169 2.44 17.49 14.34
CA ALA A 169 2.42 18.73 13.57
C ALA A 169 3.77 19.49 13.59
N ASN A 170 4.43 19.52 14.73
CA ASN A 170 5.71 20.23 14.93
C ASN A 170 6.93 19.29 14.85
N SER A 171 6.78 18.05 14.39
CA SER A 171 7.92 17.17 14.11
C SER A 171 8.59 17.54 12.78
N ASN A 172 9.76 16.95 12.53
CA ASN A 172 10.43 17.11 11.24
C ASN A 172 9.48 16.82 10.09
N VAL A 173 9.42 17.72 9.12
CA VAL A 173 8.65 17.57 7.89
C VAL A 173 9.46 16.73 6.92
N ASP A 174 8.91 15.58 6.52
CA ASP A 174 9.36 14.89 5.33
C ASP A 174 8.64 15.49 4.12
N GLU A 175 9.41 16.01 3.17
CA GLU A 175 8.86 16.76 2.04
C GLU A 175 7.89 15.93 1.21
N PHE A 176 8.26 14.68 0.89
CA PHE A 176 7.41 13.80 0.10
C PHE A 176 6.11 13.47 0.83
N SER A 177 6.19 13.12 2.11
CA SER A 177 5.02 12.77 2.93
C SER A 177 4.06 13.94 3.06
N SER A 178 4.58 15.18 3.18
CA SER A 178 3.76 16.39 3.24
C SER A 178 3.03 16.67 1.92
N ILE A 179 3.73 16.53 0.78
CA ILE A 179 3.14 16.64 -0.56
C ILE A 179 2.08 15.56 -0.77
N TYR A 180 2.39 14.33 -0.39
CA TYR A 180 1.49 13.19 -0.51
C TYR A 180 0.22 13.33 0.35
N ALA A 181 0.36 13.83 1.58
CA ALA A 181 -0.78 14.15 2.44
C ALA A 181 -1.70 15.22 1.81
N THR A 182 -1.10 16.25 1.22
CA THR A 182 -1.84 17.28 0.47
C THR A 182 -2.61 16.67 -0.71
N HIS A 183 -1.98 15.79 -1.50
CA HIS A 183 -2.64 15.10 -2.61
C HIS A 183 -3.79 14.21 -2.12
N ALA A 184 -3.58 13.46 -1.05
CA ALA A 184 -4.63 12.62 -0.47
C ALA A 184 -5.85 13.42 -0.05
N LEU A 185 -5.67 14.58 0.61
CA LEU A 185 -6.76 15.47 0.99
C LEU A 185 -7.50 16.06 -0.22
N LEU A 186 -6.78 16.41 -1.29
CA LEU A 186 -7.40 16.88 -2.54
C LEU A 186 -8.23 15.79 -3.20
N LEU A 187 -7.72 14.57 -3.28
CA LEU A 187 -8.45 13.42 -3.83
C LEU A 187 -9.69 13.07 -3.00
N LEU A 188 -9.60 13.14 -1.68
CA LEU A 188 -10.75 12.95 -0.79
C LEU A 188 -11.82 13.99 -1.06
N LYS A 189 -11.45 15.26 -1.16
CA LYS A 189 -12.37 16.34 -1.49
C LYS A 189 -13.02 16.18 -2.86
N GLU A 190 -12.24 15.82 -3.88
CA GLU A 190 -12.73 15.51 -5.24
C GLU A 190 -13.77 14.38 -5.24
N ASN A 191 -13.63 13.41 -4.32
CA ASN A 191 -14.55 12.28 -4.15
C ASN A 191 -15.69 12.56 -3.16
N GLY A 192 -15.91 13.82 -2.77
CA GLY A 192 -17.08 14.26 -2.00
C GLY A 192 -16.96 14.18 -0.48
N PHE A 193 -15.76 13.92 0.05
CA PHE A 193 -15.52 13.94 1.50
C PHE A 193 -15.27 15.37 2.00
N GLU A 194 -15.69 15.65 3.23
CA GLU A 194 -15.52 16.95 3.85
C GLU A 194 -14.09 17.15 4.32
N VAL A 195 -13.34 17.96 3.57
CA VAL A 195 -12.00 18.41 3.93
C VAL A 195 -12.00 19.94 4.12
N PRO A 196 -11.59 20.46 5.30
CA PRO A 196 -11.59 21.90 5.57
C PRO A 196 -10.78 22.68 4.54
N GLN A 197 -11.40 23.65 3.88
CA GLN A 197 -10.76 24.43 2.82
C GLN A 197 -9.54 25.21 3.33
N ILE A 198 -9.60 25.65 4.59
CA ILE A 198 -8.49 26.38 5.21
C ILE A 198 -7.22 25.54 5.28
N SER A 199 -7.34 24.24 5.59
CA SER A 199 -6.21 23.31 5.65
C SER A 199 -5.63 23.04 4.27
N ILE A 200 -6.48 22.88 3.25
CA ILE A 200 -6.04 22.76 1.85
C ILE A 200 -5.29 24.03 1.42
N ASN A 201 -5.85 25.22 1.70
CA ASN A 201 -5.22 26.49 1.33
C ASN A 201 -3.84 26.67 1.98
N LYS A 202 -3.69 26.30 3.26
CA LYS A 202 -2.39 26.32 3.95
C LYS A 202 -1.39 25.37 3.28
N ALA A 203 -1.80 24.12 2.98
CA ALA A 203 -0.94 23.15 2.33
C ALA A 203 -0.49 23.63 0.93
N LEU A 204 -1.43 24.10 0.10
CA LEU A 204 -1.10 24.62 -1.22
C LEU A 204 -0.20 25.86 -1.17
N LYS A 205 -0.37 26.74 -0.16
CA LYS A 205 0.55 27.86 0.06
C LYS A 205 1.96 27.38 0.34
N SER A 206 2.13 26.41 1.26
CA SER A 206 3.45 25.82 1.51
C SER A 206 4.08 25.23 0.26
N LEU A 207 3.31 24.50 -0.58
CA LEU A 207 3.83 23.95 -1.83
C LEU A 207 4.27 25.03 -2.82
N LYS A 208 3.59 26.19 -2.86
CA LYS A 208 3.99 27.32 -3.73
C LYS A 208 5.34 27.91 -3.35
N GLU A 209 5.70 27.90 -2.09
CA GLU A 209 6.97 28.43 -1.60
C GLU A 209 8.16 27.51 -1.90
N LYS A 210 7.90 26.23 -2.23
CA LYS A 210 8.96 25.28 -2.58
C LYS A 210 9.56 25.57 -3.96
N GLY A 211 10.87 25.44 -4.05
CA GLY A 211 11.61 25.52 -5.33
C GLY A 211 11.35 24.31 -6.22
N ILE A 212 11.68 24.47 -7.51
CA ILE A 212 11.71 23.34 -8.47
C ILE A 212 13.15 22.86 -8.66
N ASN A 213 13.36 21.55 -8.65
CA ASN A 213 14.65 20.91 -8.87
C ASN A 213 14.46 19.50 -9.48
N SER A 214 15.51 18.71 -9.58
CA SER A 214 15.45 17.37 -10.18
C SER A 214 14.79 16.30 -9.28
N ASN A 215 14.45 16.59 -8.04
CA ASN A 215 13.81 15.61 -7.14
C ASN A 215 12.36 15.38 -7.52
N LEU A 216 11.89 14.15 -7.38
CA LEU A 216 10.50 13.78 -7.62
C LEU A 216 9.53 14.64 -6.79
N SER A 217 9.87 14.93 -5.53
CA SER A 217 9.03 15.73 -4.62
C SER A 217 8.69 17.09 -5.21
N SER A 218 9.65 17.82 -5.77
CA SER A 218 9.40 19.15 -6.33
C SER A 218 8.51 19.12 -7.58
N ILE A 219 8.71 18.14 -8.46
CA ILE A 219 7.87 17.95 -9.65
C ILE A 219 6.46 17.51 -9.25
N TYR A 220 6.35 16.65 -8.23
CA TYR A 220 5.07 16.22 -7.68
C TYR A 220 4.30 17.39 -7.04
N ALA A 221 4.97 18.26 -6.28
CA ALA A 221 4.38 19.48 -5.76
C ALA A 221 3.86 20.39 -6.88
N LEU A 222 4.64 20.58 -7.94
CA LEU A 222 4.23 21.36 -9.11
C LEU A 222 3.03 20.75 -9.83
N TYR A 223 2.97 19.41 -9.94
CA TYR A 223 1.79 18.71 -10.46
C TYR A 223 0.53 19.03 -9.64
N ILE A 224 0.61 18.96 -8.31
CA ILE A 224 -0.52 19.28 -7.43
C ILE A 224 -0.97 20.73 -7.64
N LEU A 225 -0.05 21.67 -7.68
CA LEU A 225 -0.34 23.08 -7.89
C LEU A 225 -0.96 23.35 -9.28
N SER A 226 -0.56 22.59 -10.31
CA SER A 226 -1.07 22.76 -11.68
C SER A 226 -2.54 22.33 -11.85
N GLN A 227 -3.13 21.62 -10.88
CA GLN A 227 -4.53 21.23 -10.93
C GLN A 227 -5.49 22.42 -10.72
N ASP A 228 -5.02 23.54 -10.20
CA ASP A 228 -5.78 24.79 -10.11
C ASP A 228 -5.22 25.81 -11.14
N SER A 229 -5.97 26.07 -12.18
CA SER A 229 -5.62 27.00 -13.26
C SER A 229 -5.42 28.47 -12.81
N LYS A 230 -5.83 28.80 -11.59
CA LYS A 230 -5.61 30.13 -10.99
C LYS A 230 -4.16 30.35 -10.54
N ASN A 231 -3.38 29.28 -10.42
CA ASN A 231 -1.98 29.38 -10.05
C ASN A 231 -1.16 29.84 -11.27
N ASN A 232 -0.46 30.96 -11.13
CA ASN A 232 0.59 31.33 -12.08
C ASN A 232 1.83 30.47 -11.77
N LEU A 233 2.17 29.54 -12.66
CA LEU A 233 3.26 28.57 -12.52
C LEU A 233 4.28 28.65 -13.66
N ASP A 234 4.18 29.66 -14.54
CA ASP A 234 4.98 29.78 -15.77
C ASP A 234 6.48 29.72 -15.50
N GLU A 235 6.96 30.46 -14.51
CA GLU A 235 8.37 30.45 -14.13
C GLU A 235 8.86 29.06 -13.70
N LYS A 236 8.07 28.36 -12.88
CA LYS A 236 8.41 27.00 -12.41
C LYS A 236 8.36 25.98 -13.52
N ILE A 237 7.40 26.10 -14.44
CA ILE A 237 7.29 25.22 -15.62
C ILE A 237 8.45 25.45 -16.57
N ASN A 238 8.83 26.71 -16.84
CA ASN A 238 9.98 27.02 -17.66
C ASN A 238 11.27 26.45 -17.04
N LEU A 239 11.48 26.63 -15.75
CA LEU A 239 12.63 26.08 -15.03
C LEU A 239 12.69 24.53 -15.12
N LEU A 240 11.52 23.86 -15.01
CA LEU A 240 11.41 22.41 -15.18
C LEU A 240 11.82 21.98 -16.60
N LEU A 241 11.36 22.67 -17.62
CA LEU A 241 11.60 22.36 -19.04
C LEU A 241 13.04 22.66 -19.46
N ASP A 242 13.57 23.83 -19.11
CA ASP A 242 14.91 24.30 -19.49
C ASP A 242 15.99 23.39 -18.90
N ASN A 243 15.82 22.96 -17.65
CA ASN A 243 16.76 22.08 -16.97
C ASN A 243 16.48 20.59 -17.22
N LYS A 244 15.37 20.25 -17.88
CA LYS A 244 14.97 18.85 -18.17
C LYS A 244 14.98 17.95 -16.93
N PHE A 245 14.49 18.44 -15.80
CA PHE A 245 14.48 17.73 -14.52
C PHE A 245 13.69 16.42 -14.53
N TYR A 246 12.85 16.22 -15.53
CA TYR A 246 12.04 15.02 -15.78
C TYR A 246 12.79 13.91 -16.54
N LYS A 247 13.96 14.22 -17.10
CA LYS A 247 14.66 13.32 -18.01
C LYS A 247 15.07 12.01 -17.31
N ASP A 248 15.00 10.92 -18.05
CA ASP A 248 15.40 9.57 -17.64
C ASP A 248 14.61 8.95 -16.45
N ASP A 249 13.41 9.48 -16.15
CA ASP A 249 12.52 8.96 -15.14
C ASP A 249 11.07 8.95 -15.64
N LEU A 250 10.46 7.75 -15.71
CA LEU A 250 9.12 7.57 -16.28
C LEU A 250 8.05 8.35 -15.51
N LEU A 251 8.07 8.30 -14.16
CA LEU A 251 7.07 8.99 -13.35
C LEU A 251 7.21 10.52 -13.48
N LYS A 252 8.45 11.03 -13.49
CA LYS A 252 8.70 12.46 -13.71
C LYS A 252 8.21 12.92 -15.10
N LEU A 253 8.40 12.09 -16.14
CA LEU A 253 7.83 12.35 -17.47
C LEU A 253 6.29 12.44 -17.42
N PHE A 254 5.62 11.50 -16.75
CA PHE A 254 4.15 11.52 -16.63
C PHE A 254 3.66 12.73 -15.82
N LEU A 255 4.31 13.06 -14.71
CA LEU A 255 3.98 14.26 -13.92
C LEU A 255 4.16 15.53 -14.74
N THR A 256 5.28 15.65 -15.49
CA THR A 256 5.54 16.79 -16.37
C THR A 256 4.48 16.89 -17.47
N ALA A 257 4.13 15.76 -18.11
CA ALA A 257 3.07 15.75 -19.10
C ALA A 257 1.71 16.20 -18.53
N ALA A 258 1.38 15.78 -17.29
CA ALA A 258 0.15 16.22 -16.61
C ALA A 258 0.18 17.74 -16.28
N ILE A 259 1.33 18.26 -15.84
CA ILE A 259 1.55 19.69 -15.61
C ILE A 259 1.32 20.50 -16.90
N LEU A 260 1.94 20.07 -18.01
CA LEU A 260 1.82 20.73 -19.30
C LEU A 260 0.37 20.68 -19.84
N LYS A 261 -0.32 19.55 -19.64
CA LYS A 261 -1.73 19.40 -19.99
C LYS A 261 -2.61 20.41 -19.22
N ASN A 262 -2.39 20.53 -17.92
CA ASN A 262 -3.13 21.47 -17.06
C ASN A 262 -2.82 22.94 -17.42
N ALA A 263 -1.58 23.24 -17.85
CA ALA A 263 -1.15 24.57 -18.27
C ALA A 263 -1.54 24.91 -19.72
N GLY A 264 -2.07 23.96 -20.49
CA GLY A 264 -2.43 24.17 -21.90
C GLY A 264 -1.25 24.25 -22.88
N LEU A 265 -0.05 23.81 -22.46
CA LEU A 265 1.19 23.82 -23.23
C LEU A 265 1.28 22.60 -24.15
N ASN A 266 0.46 22.60 -25.22
CA ASN A 266 0.24 21.42 -26.07
C ASN A 266 1.46 20.98 -26.86
N LYS A 267 2.29 21.94 -27.34
CA LYS A 267 3.48 21.64 -28.13
C LYS A 267 4.53 20.91 -27.33
N GLU A 268 4.82 21.38 -26.12
CA GLU A 268 5.75 20.79 -25.15
C GLU A 268 5.22 19.45 -24.67
N LEU A 269 3.91 19.35 -24.44
CA LEU A 269 3.23 18.12 -24.07
C LEU A 269 3.45 16.99 -25.09
N GLU A 270 3.29 17.26 -26.40
CA GLU A 270 3.50 16.23 -27.41
C GLU A 270 4.95 15.70 -27.39
N SER A 271 5.93 16.58 -27.23
CA SER A 271 7.33 16.16 -27.08
C SER A 271 7.56 15.25 -25.87
N ILE A 272 6.90 15.51 -24.75
CA ILE A 272 7.00 14.64 -23.55
C ILE A 272 6.28 13.31 -23.78
N LYS A 273 5.12 13.30 -24.43
CA LYS A 273 4.41 12.05 -24.78
C LYS A 273 5.25 11.13 -25.69
N GLU A 274 5.98 11.67 -26.62
CA GLU A 274 6.92 10.91 -27.47
C GLU A 274 8.00 10.23 -26.62
N GLN A 275 8.56 10.96 -25.64
CA GLN A 275 9.53 10.41 -24.70
C GLN A 275 8.93 9.30 -23.83
N ILE A 276 7.69 9.47 -23.35
CA ILE A 276 6.97 8.44 -22.59
C ILE A 276 6.79 7.16 -23.43
N LYS A 277 6.36 7.29 -24.69
CA LYS A 277 6.17 6.15 -25.61
C LYS A 277 7.47 5.42 -25.90
N ALA A 278 8.57 6.14 -26.02
CA ALA A 278 9.90 5.59 -26.26
C ALA A 278 10.55 4.99 -25.00
N PHE A 279 9.97 5.23 -23.81
CA PHE A 279 10.57 4.76 -22.57
C PHE A 279 10.41 3.25 -22.40
N GLU A 280 11.50 2.56 -22.10
CA GLU A 280 11.51 1.12 -21.82
C GLU A 280 11.05 0.87 -20.36
N ILE A 281 9.82 0.39 -20.19
CA ILE A 281 9.17 0.23 -18.87
C ILE A 281 9.92 -0.74 -17.95
N ASP A 282 10.59 -1.74 -18.50
CA ASP A 282 11.43 -2.68 -17.76
C ASP A 282 12.66 -2.01 -17.15
N LYS A 283 13.14 -0.91 -17.73
CA LYS A 283 14.26 -0.08 -17.22
C LYS A 283 13.88 0.88 -16.10
N VAL A 284 12.62 0.93 -15.67
CA VAL A 284 12.21 1.73 -14.52
C VAL A 284 13.00 1.30 -13.30
N GLN A 285 13.89 2.16 -12.83
CA GLN A 285 14.71 1.98 -11.64
C GLN A 285 14.40 3.10 -10.66
N ASN A 286 14.29 2.72 -9.40
CA ASN A 286 14.12 3.71 -8.36
C ASN A 286 15.47 4.19 -7.86
N LYS A 287 15.74 5.48 -8.00
CA LYS A 287 16.98 6.14 -7.61
C LYS A 287 16.83 7.03 -6.37
N GLU A 288 15.61 7.19 -5.87
CA GLU A 288 15.32 8.09 -4.74
C GLU A 288 15.02 7.32 -3.45
N LEU A 289 15.48 7.85 -2.31
CA LEU A 289 15.42 7.19 -0.99
C LEU A 289 14.07 7.33 -0.26
N ASN A 290 13.00 7.80 -0.92
CA ASN A 290 11.72 8.14 -0.30
C ASN A 290 10.68 7.02 -0.34
N PHE A 291 10.99 5.82 0.13
CA PHE A 291 10.14 4.62 0.05
C PHE A 291 9.69 4.28 -1.38
N ALA A 292 10.41 4.78 -2.34
CA ALA A 292 10.14 4.61 -3.74
C ALA A 292 10.30 3.15 -4.16
N SER A 293 9.43 2.68 -5.03
CA SER A 293 9.50 1.34 -5.63
C SER A 293 9.06 1.36 -7.09
N LYS A 294 9.53 0.39 -7.87
CA LYS A 294 9.12 0.26 -9.27
C LYS A 294 7.60 0.15 -9.39
N ILE A 295 6.94 -0.62 -8.52
CA ILE A 295 5.49 -0.80 -8.60
C ILE A 295 4.71 0.46 -8.24
N ARG A 296 5.18 1.26 -7.26
CA ARG A 296 4.59 2.57 -6.95
C ARG A 296 4.65 3.50 -8.15
N ASP A 297 5.82 3.61 -8.78
CA ASP A 297 6.05 4.55 -9.88
C ASP A 297 5.26 4.16 -11.13
N LEU A 298 5.21 2.87 -11.47
CA LEU A 298 4.37 2.37 -12.57
C LEU A 298 2.89 2.59 -12.29
N SER A 299 2.44 2.39 -11.05
CA SER A 299 1.04 2.58 -10.67
C SER A 299 0.63 4.05 -10.73
N PHE A 300 1.47 4.94 -10.24
CA PHE A 300 1.19 6.38 -10.37
C PHE A 300 1.21 6.83 -11.83
N SER A 301 2.14 6.32 -12.63
CA SER A 301 2.19 6.57 -14.08
C SER A 301 0.92 6.08 -14.79
N LEU A 302 0.42 4.88 -14.43
CA LEU A 302 -0.86 4.36 -14.95
C LEU A 302 -2.03 5.26 -14.56
N TYR A 303 -2.11 5.69 -13.30
CA TYR A 303 -3.14 6.62 -12.85
C TYR A 303 -3.12 7.92 -13.66
N LEU A 304 -1.95 8.52 -13.86
CA LEU A 304 -1.80 9.76 -14.65
C LEU A 304 -2.18 9.54 -16.12
N ASN A 305 -1.76 8.42 -16.71
CA ASN A 305 -2.14 8.07 -18.09
C ASN A 305 -3.66 7.97 -18.25
N LEU A 306 -4.31 7.24 -17.33
CA LEU A 306 -5.76 7.09 -17.36
C LEU A 306 -6.49 8.42 -17.15
N ARG A 307 -6.01 9.26 -16.26
CA ARG A 307 -6.67 10.53 -15.91
C ARG A 307 -6.53 11.58 -17.02
N TYR A 308 -5.34 11.72 -17.61
CA TYR A 308 -5.00 12.85 -18.48
C TYR A 308 -4.89 12.50 -19.96
N PHE A 309 -4.42 11.30 -20.32
CA PHE A 309 -4.05 10.97 -21.71
C PHE A 309 -4.95 9.93 -22.35
N LYS A 310 -5.46 9.00 -21.58
CA LYS A 310 -6.39 7.95 -22.01
C LYS A 310 -5.80 7.07 -23.15
N ASP A 311 -4.47 6.86 -23.12
CA ASP A 311 -3.79 5.96 -24.04
C ASP A 311 -4.00 4.50 -23.55
N ASP A 312 -4.86 3.76 -24.27
CA ASP A 312 -5.24 2.40 -23.87
C ASP A 312 -4.11 1.39 -24.06
N GLU A 313 -3.27 1.55 -25.08
CA GLU A 313 -2.12 0.66 -25.31
C GLU A 313 -1.10 0.79 -24.19
N LEU A 314 -0.75 2.02 -23.85
CA LEU A 314 0.17 2.33 -22.75
C LEU A 314 -0.41 1.90 -21.40
N SER A 315 -1.71 2.13 -21.18
CA SER A 315 -2.41 1.66 -19.98
C SER A 315 -2.29 0.14 -19.82
N GLN A 316 -2.45 -0.59 -20.92
CA GLN A 316 -2.37 -2.05 -20.89
C GLN A 316 -0.92 -2.53 -20.64
N LYS A 317 0.09 -1.86 -21.17
CA LYS A 317 1.50 -2.16 -20.91
C LYS A 317 1.84 -1.94 -19.43
N LEU A 318 1.51 -0.77 -18.89
CA LEU A 318 1.74 -0.45 -17.48
C LEU A 318 1.01 -1.41 -16.54
N LEU A 319 -0.25 -1.72 -16.84
CA LEU A 319 -1.05 -2.65 -16.04
C LEU A 319 -0.44 -4.06 -16.03
N ASN A 320 0.05 -4.54 -17.17
CA ASN A 320 0.69 -5.85 -17.25
C ASN A 320 1.91 -5.93 -16.31
N GLU A 321 2.75 -4.91 -16.31
CA GLU A 321 3.92 -4.83 -15.42
C GLU A 321 3.50 -4.77 -13.94
N ILE A 322 2.50 -3.96 -13.60
CA ILE A 322 1.99 -3.86 -12.22
C ILE A 322 1.48 -5.22 -11.74
N VAL A 323 0.72 -5.95 -12.57
CA VAL A 323 0.20 -7.28 -12.22
C VAL A 323 1.32 -8.29 -12.03
N LEU A 324 2.40 -8.22 -12.82
CA LEU A 324 3.59 -9.08 -12.64
C LEU A 324 4.36 -8.75 -11.35
N LEU A 325 4.30 -7.51 -10.90
CA LEU A 325 5.01 -7.01 -9.71
C LEU A 325 4.18 -7.10 -8.42
N THR A 326 3.01 -7.73 -8.41
CA THR A 326 2.16 -7.84 -7.20
C THR A 326 2.89 -8.34 -5.97
N ASN A 327 3.89 -9.22 -6.17
CA ASN A 327 4.73 -9.78 -5.10
C ASN A 327 5.77 -8.82 -4.54
N SER A 328 6.04 -7.74 -5.24
CA SER A 328 6.97 -6.70 -4.79
C SER A 328 6.30 -5.59 -3.98
N ILE A 329 5.00 -5.69 -3.72
CA ILE A 329 4.27 -4.76 -2.86
C ILE A 329 4.75 -4.92 -1.41
N LYS A 330 5.44 -3.91 -0.89
CA LYS A 330 6.02 -3.94 0.46
C LYS A 330 5.57 -2.76 1.31
N SER A 331 5.55 -1.56 0.76
CA SER A 331 5.25 -0.34 1.49
C SER A 331 3.76 0.01 1.46
N THR A 332 3.35 0.92 2.33
CA THR A 332 2.01 1.52 2.33
C THR A 332 1.75 2.32 1.07
N GLN A 333 2.77 3.02 0.55
CA GLN A 333 2.69 3.74 -0.72
C GLN A 333 2.47 2.82 -1.92
N ASP A 334 3.18 1.69 -2.00
CA ASP A 334 2.97 0.71 -3.08
C ASP A 334 1.49 0.33 -3.16
N ARG A 335 0.90 -0.04 -2.01
CA ARG A 335 -0.51 -0.44 -1.90
C ARG A 335 -1.45 0.67 -2.32
N ALA A 336 -1.23 1.87 -1.80
CA ALA A 336 -2.10 3.00 -2.07
C ALA A 336 -2.10 3.42 -3.54
N PHE A 337 -0.92 3.54 -4.16
CA PHE A 337 -0.82 3.92 -5.58
C PHE A 337 -1.32 2.82 -6.52
N VAL A 338 -1.11 1.53 -6.19
CA VAL A 338 -1.71 0.41 -6.92
C VAL A 338 -3.22 0.50 -6.89
N LEU A 339 -3.82 0.71 -5.70
CA LEU A 339 -5.27 0.83 -5.56
C LEU A 339 -5.82 2.06 -6.28
N LEU A 340 -5.12 3.18 -6.24
CA LEU A 340 -5.46 4.40 -6.97
C LEU A 340 -5.54 4.16 -8.49
N ALA A 341 -4.51 3.52 -9.05
CA ALA A 341 -4.44 3.21 -10.47
C ALA A 341 -5.52 2.20 -10.90
N ILE A 342 -5.70 1.14 -10.12
CA ILE A 342 -6.69 0.10 -10.41
C ILE A 342 -8.11 0.66 -10.34
N ASN A 343 -8.42 1.48 -9.35
CA ASN A 343 -9.73 2.10 -9.26
C ASN A 343 -10.03 3.00 -10.47
N GLU A 344 -9.04 3.79 -10.93
CA GLU A 344 -9.21 4.61 -12.12
C GLU A 344 -9.35 3.77 -13.41
N PHE A 345 -8.65 2.63 -13.47
CA PHE A 345 -8.79 1.66 -14.56
C PHE A 345 -10.17 1.01 -14.58
N GLU A 346 -10.69 0.54 -13.44
CA GLU A 346 -11.98 -0.14 -13.32
C GLU A 346 -13.18 0.77 -13.66
N LYS A 347 -13.07 2.09 -13.43
CA LYS A 347 -14.10 3.06 -13.86
C LYS A 347 -14.37 3.04 -15.36
N ARG A 348 -13.44 2.51 -16.16
CA ARG A 348 -13.51 2.46 -17.62
C ARG A 348 -13.82 1.09 -18.19
N GLN A 349 -13.95 0.07 -17.32
CA GLN A 349 -14.28 -1.27 -17.74
C GLN A 349 -15.81 -1.47 -17.78
N ASP A 350 -16.28 -2.20 -18.79
CA ASP A 350 -17.67 -2.66 -18.84
C ASP A 350 -17.96 -3.60 -17.66
N LYS A 351 -18.95 -3.28 -16.85
CA LYS A 351 -19.25 -3.98 -15.60
C LYS A 351 -19.90 -5.36 -15.78
N ASP A 352 -20.41 -5.70 -17.00
CA ASP A 352 -21.28 -6.85 -17.24
C ASP A 352 -20.64 -7.97 -18.08
N LYS A 353 -19.46 -8.45 -17.70
CA LYS A 353 -18.93 -9.67 -18.33
C LYS A 353 -19.16 -10.86 -17.42
N SER A 354 -20.17 -11.69 -17.73
CA SER A 354 -20.32 -13.00 -17.10
C SER A 354 -19.03 -13.80 -17.32
N LEU A 355 -18.40 -14.19 -16.22
CA LEU A 355 -17.14 -14.92 -16.23
C LEU A 355 -17.41 -16.38 -15.82
N LYS A 356 -17.13 -17.34 -16.72
CA LYS A 356 -17.13 -18.76 -16.38
C LYS A 356 -15.69 -19.22 -16.26
N ILE A 357 -15.34 -19.74 -15.08
CA ILE A 357 -13.99 -20.21 -14.76
C ILE A 357 -14.02 -21.70 -14.50
N LYS A 358 -13.05 -22.43 -15.06
CA LYS A 358 -12.77 -23.82 -14.76
C LYS A 358 -11.34 -23.94 -14.28
N VAL A 359 -11.14 -24.53 -13.11
CA VAL A 359 -9.83 -24.81 -12.52
C VAL A 359 -9.70 -26.32 -12.39
N LYS A 360 -8.66 -26.92 -12.96
CA LYS A 360 -8.42 -28.37 -12.96
C LYS A 360 -7.03 -28.66 -12.38
N ASN A 361 -6.98 -29.59 -11.42
CA ASN A 361 -5.73 -30.15 -10.89
C ASN A 361 -5.87 -31.67 -10.72
N GLY A 362 -5.11 -32.42 -11.48
CA GLY A 362 -5.31 -33.85 -11.58
C GLY A 362 -6.74 -34.20 -12.05
N ASP A 363 -7.46 -34.99 -11.27
CA ASP A 363 -8.87 -35.33 -11.52
C ASP A 363 -9.87 -34.33 -10.96
N ASP A 364 -9.45 -33.40 -10.08
CA ASP A 364 -10.32 -32.42 -9.47
C ASP A 364 -10.66 -31.29 -10.45
N LEU A 365 -11.94 -30.98 -10.55
CA LEU A 365 -12.47 -29.91 -11.39
C LEU A 365 -13.37 -28.97 -10.58
N TYR A 366 -12.99 -27.69 -10.52
CA TYR A 366 -13.74 -26.63 -9.87
C TYR A 366 -14.34 -25.69 -10.93
N MET A 367 -15.60 -25.33 -10.80
CA MET A 367 -16.30 -24.46 -11.75
C MET A 367 -16.95 -23.29 -11.01
N PHE A 368 -16.79 -22.07 -11.57
CA PHE A 368 -17.34 -20.83 -11.03
C PHE A 368 -18.04 -20.05 -12.14
N SER A 369 -19.14 -19.40 -11.79
CA SER A 369 -19.92 -18.53 -12.71
C SER A 369 -19.54 -17.04 -12.59
N GLN A 370 -18.66 -16.69 -11.68
CA GLN A 370 -18.17 -15.33 -11.44
C GLN A 370 -16.68 -15.40 -11.05
N ASN A 371 -16.33 -14.83 -9.90
CA ASN A 371 -14.96 -14.84 -9.38
C ASN A 371 -14.66 -16.19 -8.71
N ALA A 372 -13.42 -16.67 -8.85
CA ALA A 372 -12.91 -17.80 -8.10
C ALA A 372 -11.96 -17.33 -6.99
N ASN A 373 -12.21 -17.82 -5.77
CA ASN A 373 -11.29 -17.64 -4.64
C ASN A 373 -11.32 -18.93 -3.83
N LEU A 374 -10.29 -19.76 -3.96
CA LEU A 374 -10.23 -21.06 -3.32
C LEU A 374 -8.78 -21.44 -2.98
N ASN A 375 -8.66 -22.32 -1.98
CA ASN A 375 -7.40 -22.98 -1.65
C ASN A 375 -7.48 -24.41 -2.16
N ILE A 376 -6.46 -24.84 -2.89
CA ILE A 376 -6.36 -26.17 -3.49
C ILE A 376 -5.13 -26.87 -2.91
N ASP A 377 -5.30 -28.09 -2.39
CA ASP A 377 -4.19 -29.01 -2.15
C ASP A 377 -3.80 -29.62 -3.49
N LEU A 378 -2.60 -29.29 -4.00
CA LEU A 378 -2.17 -29.78 -5.32
C LEU A 378 -1.95 -31.30 -5.29
N LYS A 379 -2.72 -32.02 -6.11
CA LYS A 379 -2.53 -33.43 -6.41
C LYS A 379 -1.55 -33.65 -7.58
N ASP A 380 -1.46 -32.65 -8.46
CA ASP A 380 -0.55 -32.58 -9.59
C ASP A 380 0.12 -31.19 -9.59
N ARG A 381 1.40 -31.14 -9.98
CA ARG A 381 2.14 -29.88 -10.14
C ARG A 381 1.55 -28.95 -11.20
N ASN A 382 0.75 -29.51 -12.11
CA ASN A 382 0.10 -28.78 -13.18
C ASN A 382 -1.32 -28.34 -12.75
N LEU A 383 -1.55 -27.02 -12.77
CA LEU A 383 -2.84 -26.42 -12.58
C LEU A 383 -3.31 -25.85 -13.94
N THR A 384 -4.43 -26.34 -14.45
CA THR A 384 -5.04 -25.79 -15.67
C THR A 384 -6.18 -24.86 -15.31
N ILE A 385 -6.17 -23.65 -15.85
CA ILE A 385 -7.24 -22.67 -15.69
C ILE A 385 -7.79 -22.28 -17.05
N LYS A 386 -9.13 -22.26 -17.17
CA LYS A 386 -9.83 -21.81 -18.37
C LYS A 386 -10.86 -20.76 -17.98
N SER A 387 -10.90 -19.64 -18.70
CA SER A 387 -11.92 -18.59 -18.55
C SER A 387 -12.67 -18.38 -19.87
N SER A 388 -13.97 -18.03 -19.78
CA SER A 388 -14.80 -17.68 -20.95
C SER A 388 -14.45 -16.31 -21.54
N ASN A 389 -13.99 -15.39 -20.70
CA ASN A 389 -13.65 -14.01 -21.04
C ASN A 389 -12.29 -13.64 -20.43
N LYS A 390 -11.78 -12.46 -20.77
CA LYS A 390 -10.58 -11.88 -20.11
C LYS A 390 -10.79 -11.85 -18.62
N ALA A 391 -9.84 -12.41 -17.87
CA ALA A 391 -9.81 -12.41 -16.41
C ALA A 391 -8.42 -12.08 -15.90
N TYR A 392 -8.33 -11.69 -14.64
CA TYR A 392 -7.08 -11.51 -13.92
C TYR A 392 -6.91 -12.65 -12.94
N TYR A 393 -5.68 -13.12 -12.74
CA TYR A 393 -5.40 -14.21 -11.80
C TYR A 393 -4.23 -13.91 -10.89
N SER A 394 -4.31 -14.41 -9.67
CA SER A 394 -3.21 -14.53 -8.72
C SER A 394 -3.23 -15.94 -8.13
N LEU A 395 -2.11 -16.64 -8.27
CA LEU A 395 -1.89 -17.98 -7.77
C LEU A 395 -0.74 -17.91 -6.78
N ILE A 396 -0.98 -18.26 -5.53
CA ILE A 396 0.02 -18.20 -4.46
C ILE A 396 0.21 -19.59 -3.89
N SER A 397 1.34 -20.21 -4.18
CA SER A 397 1.74 -21.50 -3.59
C SER A 397 2.51 -21.26 -2.30
N TYR A 398 2.17 -22.01 -1.26
CA TYR A 398 2.82 -21.97 0.04
C TYR A 398 3.51 -23.29 0.31
N ASP A 399 4.83 -23.29 0.48
CA ASP A 399 5.58 -24.43 0.99
C ASP A 399 5.39 -24.54 2.51
N TYR A 400 4.49 -25.41 2.95
CA TYR A 400 4.18 -25.63 4.37
C TYR A 400 5.08 -26.71 5.03
N LYS A 401 6.29 -26.92 4.53
CA LYS A 401 7.28 -27.71 5.26
C LYS A 401 8.19 -26.71 5.99
N PRO A 402 8.02 -26.56 7.33
CA PRO A 402 8.97 -25.81 8.11
C PRO A 402 10.34 -26.46 7.92
N LYS A 403 11.26 -25.75 7.25
CA LYS A 403 12.66 -26.12 7.35
C LYS A 403 13.10 -25.63 8.73
N PRO A 404 13.53 -26.53 9.63
CA PRO A 404 14.08 -26.08 10.89
C PRO A 404 15.23 -25.12 10.52
N ILE A 405 15.17 -23.92 11.08
CA ILE A 405 16.30 -22.98 11.01
C ILE A 405 17.40 -23.70 11.74
N LYS A 406 18.34 -24.28 11.03
CA LYS A 406 19.57 -24.80 11.64
C LYS A 406 20.18 -23.59 12.35
N ASN A 407 20.36 -23.70 13.68
CA ASN A 407 20.99 -22.70 14.53
C ASN A 407 22.47 -22.43 14.19
N SER A 408 22.87 -22.56 12.95
CA SER A 408 24.24 -22.44 12.45
C SER A 408 24.50 -21.13 11.69
N LEU A 409 23.63 -20.16 11.74
CA LEU A 409 23.99 -18.79 11.42
C LEU A 409 24.49 -18.10 12.70
N GLU A 410 25.68 -18.51 13.15
CA GLU A 410 26.59 -17.58 13.81
C GLU A 410 26.89 -16.43 12.87
N MET A 411 25.99 -15.45 12.80
CA MET A 411 26.29 -14.15 12.21
C MET A 411 27.21 -13.41 13.18
N LYS A 412 28.52 -13.67 13.06
CA LYS A 412 29.57 -13.00 13.85
C LYS A 412 29.71 -11.50 13.58
N SER A 413 28.87 -10.90 12.71
CA SER A 413 29.09 -9.53 12.23
C SER A 413 27.87 -8.59 12.23
N LEU A 414 26.71 -8.98 12.74
CA LEU A 414 25.55 -8.09 12.81
C LEU A 414 25.00 -8.03 14.24
N ASN A 415 25.39 -6.99 14.99
CA ASN A 415 24.75 -6.65 16.26
C ASN A 415 23.65 -5.62 15.96
N ILE A 416 22.40 -6.06 15.89
CA ILE A 416 21.25 -5.15 15.77
C ILE A 416 20.77 -4.83 17.18
N LYS A 417 21.06 -3.62 17.65
CA LYS A 417 20.48 -3.06 18.87
C LYS A 417 19.29 -2.20 18.46
N ARG A 418 18.09 -2.59 18.85
CA ARG A 418 16.87 -1.81 18.64
C ARG A 418 16.61 -1.00 19.90
N GLU A 419 16.79 0.30 19.82
CA GLU A 419 16.36 1.24 20.86
C GLU A 419 15.13 1.95 20.37
N PHE A 420 14.08 1.95 21.19
CA PHE A 420 12.93 2.83 20.98
C PHE A 420 13.20 4.11 21.76
N VAL A 421 13.25 5.23 21.06
CA VAL A 421 13.37 6.57 21.62
C VAL A 421 11.99 7.21 21.67
#